data_27b69d416d90be31e876cbf5e9d9ef12
#
_entry.id   27b69d416d90be31e876cbf5e9d9ef12
#
_cell.length_a   1.000
_cell.length_b   1.000
_cell.length_c   1.000
_cell.angle_alpha   90.00
_cell.angle_beta   90.00
_cell.angle_gamma   90.00
#
_symmetry.space_group_name_H-M   'P 1'
#
loop_
_entity.id
_entity.type
_entity.pdbx_description
1 polymer ?
#
loop_
_entity_poly.entity_id
_entity_poly.type
_entity_poly.pdbx_seq_one_letter_code
_entity_poly.pdbx_strand_id
1 'polypeptide(L)'
;MSSGPQLSPSQRVRQLLRPIARRVGLASREGAWWELGNKPWVSPDVITTAGAVCNICHWSGDEFIGEYHTELATCPLCGSVARDRFLLFCFLSRRGYAKNLRVLETSPRMGAGYRSMMRRYFKYTASDYDLSAHEGDIQIDLQAMALPDSSIDILLTPHVLEHVPDTAKALNEIYRVLAPGGRMYLQVPLCYGNTHVPTTPEFHADNTPVFFNFGWELTDQLRQAGFATTVLVTQDYFDMLSGATVAPASNGDGFHLEELVAAARPNDLTPVTDKYISRVFGFLPAYHYATWECIKPN
;
A
#
# COMPACT_ATOMS: atom_id res chain seq x y z
N MET A 1 5.06 8.91 -30.99
CA MET A 1 3.69 8.42 -30.73
C MET A 1 3.85 6.99 -30.26
N SER A 2 3.94 6.77 -28.95
CA SER A 2 4.03 5.41 -28.37
C SER A 2 2.62 4.85 -28.28
N SER A 3 2.37 3.75 -28.96
CA SER A 3 1.14 2.97 -28.82
C SER A 3 1.13 2.36 -27.40
N GLY A 4 0.19 2.79 -26.57
CA GLY A 4 -0.03 2.16 -25.26
C GLY A 4 -0.29 0.65 -25.37
N PRO A 5 -0.13 -0.11 -24.27
CA PRO A 5 -0.26 -1.56 -24.28
C PRO A 5 -1.61 -1.99 -24.83
N GLN A 6 -1.59 -2.85 -25.83
CA GLN A 6 -2.81 -3.39 -26.43
C GLN A 6 -3.41 -4.45 -25.50
N LEU A 7 -4.62 -4.21 -25.02
CA LEU A 7 -5.38 -5.18 -24.25
C LEU A 7 -5.63 -6.46 -25.06
N SER A 8 -5.58 -7.62 -24.40
CA SER A 8 -5.97 -8.89 -25.01
C SER A 8 -7.46 -8.87 -25.46
N PRO A 9 -7.87 -9.70 -26.41
CA PRO A 9 -9.27 -9.75 -26.86
C PRO A 9 -10.26 -9.95 -25.71
N SER A 10 -9.94 -10.78 -24.73
CA SER A 10 -10.78 -11.02 -23.55
C SER A 10 -10.86 -9.80 -22.63
N GLN A 11 -9.79 -9.03 -22.49
CA GLN A 11 -9.74 -7.80 -21.72
C GLN A 11 -10.52 -6.68 -22.38
N ARG A 12 -10.47 -6.56 -23.73
CA ARG A 12 -11.28 -5.60 -24.51
C ARG A 12 -12.77 -5.89 -24.38
N VAL A 13 -13.17 -7.15 -24.47
CA VAL A 13 -14.57 -7.56 -24.28
C VAL A 13 -15.07 -7.23 -22.88
N ARG A 14 -14.29 -7.49 -21.83
CA ARG A 14 -14.63 -7.14 -20.44
C ARG A 14 -14.75 -5.63 -20.24
N GLN A 15 -13.84 -4.85 -20.84
CA GLN A 15 -13.86 -3.39 -20.75
C GLN A 15 -15.08 -2.78 -21.46
N LEU A 16 -15.49 -3.36 -22.60
CA LEU A 16 -16.70 -2.96 -23.33
C LEU A 16 -17.99 -3.36 -22.61
N LEU A 17 -18.00 -4.50 -21.93
CA LEU A 17 -19.19 -4.99 -21.21
C LEU A 17 -19.36 -4.35 -19.82
N ARG A 18 -18.32 -3.72 -19.27
CA ARG A 18 -18.35 -3.09 -17.93
C ARG A 18 -19.48 -2.04 -17.77
N PRO A 19 -19.70 -1.09 -18.73
CA PRO A 19 -20.82 -0.14 -18.65
C PRO A 19 -22.19 -0.81 -18.75
N ILE A 20 -22.30 -1.87 -19.56
CA ILE A 20 -23.55 -2.62 -19.77
C ILE A 20 -23.87 -3.45 -18.52
N ALA A 21 -22.88 -4.12 -17.96
CA ALA A 21 -23.03 -4.88 -16.72
C ALA A 21 -23.43 -3.98 -15.52
N ARG A 22 -22.92 -2.73 -15.46
CA ARG A 22 -23.37 -1.73 -14.48
C ARG A 22 -24.84 -1.33 -14.67
N ARG A 23 -25.30 -1.17 -15.90
CA ARG A 23 -26.69 -0.77 -16.21
C ARG A 23 -27.73 -1.86 -15.91
N VAL A 24 -27.38 -3.13 -16.00
CA VAL A 24 -28.29 -4.27 -15.78
C VAL A 24 -28.13 -4.94 -14.40
N GLY A 25 -27.47 -4.28 -13.46
CA GLY A 25 -27.32 -4.81 -12.10
C GLY A 25 -26.38 -6.03 -11.98
N LEU A 26 -25.83 -6.52 -13.08
CA LEU A 26 -24.85 -7.62 -13.08
C LEU A 26 -23.45 -7.17 -12.59
N ALA A 27 -23.18 -5.87 -12.65
CA ALA A 27 -21.98 -5.26 -12.09
C ALA A 27 -22.14 -4.83 -10.63
N SER A 28 -23.32 -4.92 -10.06
CA SER A 28 -23.54 -4.81 -8.61
C SER A 28 -22.92 -5.98 -7.83
N ARG A 29 -22.35 -6.95 -8.51
CA ARG A 29 -21.38 -7.90 -7.95
C ARG A 29 -20.01 -7.27 -7.65
N GLU A 30 -19.82 -5.95 -7.84
CA GLU A 30 -18.71 -5.25 -7.16
C GLU A 30 -18.72 -5.51 -5.65
N GLY A 31 -19.90 -5.77 -5.09
CA GLY A 31 -20.03 -6.17 -3.72
C GLY A 31 -19.86 -7.66 -3.39
N ALA A 32 -19.81 -8.55 -4.38
CA ALA A 32 -19.84 -9.99 -4.11
C ALA A 32 -18.45 -10.66 -4.02
N TRP A 33 -17.38 -9.98 -4.46
CA TRP A 33 -16.05 -10.57 -4.40
C TRP A 33 -15.49 -10.71 -2.97
N TRP A 34 -15.98 -9.95 -2.00
CA TRP A 34 -15.67 -10.15 -0.58
C TRP A 34 -16.44 -11.31 0.07
N GLU A 35 -17.42 -11.88 -0.62
CA GLU A 35 -18.17 -13.02 -0.12
C GLU A 35 -17.50 -14.37 -0.39
N LEU A 36 -16.42 -14.38 -1.20
CA LEU A 36 -15.68 -15.57 -1.60
C LEU A 36 -14.80 -16.15 -0.49
N GLY A 37 -15.28 -16.14 0.71
CA GLY A 37 -14.64 -16.75 1.87
C GLY A 37 -14.87 -15.92 3.13
N ASN A 38 -14.87 -16.59 4.25
CA ASN A 38 -15.02 -15.96 5.57
C ASN A 38 -13.75 -15.23 6.04
N LYS A 39 -12.78 -14.99 5.16
CA LYS A 39 -11.47 -14.43 5.49
C LYS A 39 -11.09 -13.31 4.51
N PRO A 40 -10.45 -12.24 5.00
CA PRO A 40 -10.03 -11.11 4.17
C PRO A 40 -8.73 -11.38 3.35
N TRP A 41 -8.34 -12.62 3.17
CA TRP A 41 -7.17 -13.00 2.37
C TRP A 41 -7.44 -14.22 1.51
N VAL A 42 -6.66 -14.35 0.44
CA VAL A 42 -6.72 -15.49 -0.46
C VAL A 42 -6.13 -16.72 0.22
N SER A 43 -6.84 -17.85 0.14
CA SER A 43 -6.31 -19.13 0.60
C SER A 43 -5.10 -19.57 -0.22
N PRO A 44 -4.05 -20.14 0.39
CA PRO A 44 -2.93 -20.73 -0.34
C PRO A 44 -3.34 -21.70 -1.46
N ASP A 45 -4.44 -22.44 -1.28
CA ASP A 45 -4.94 -23.40 -2.28
C ASP A 45 -5.38 -22.72 -3.60
N VAL A 46 -5.85 -21.46 -3.54
CA VAL A 46 -6.22 -20.68 -4.73
C VAL A 46 -4.98 -20.16 -5.46
N ILE A 47 -3.88 -19.97 -4.76
CA ILE A 47 -2.64 -19.42 -5.29
C ILE A 47 -1.94 -20.43 -6.22
N THR A 48 -2.10 -21.73 -5.98
CA THR A 48 -1.31 -22.79 -6.67
C THR A 48 -1.65 -23.00 -8.14
N THR A 49 -2.78 -22.50 -8.64
CA THR A 49 -3.27 -22.76 -10.00
C THR A 49 -3.39 -21.52 -10.88
N ALA A 50 -3.32 -20.32 -10.30
CA ALA A 50 -3.51 -19.07 -11.03
C ALA A 50 -2.18 -18.41 -11.42
N GLY A 51 -2.13 -17.76 -12.59
CA GLY A 51 -1.00 -16.93 -13.01
C GLY A 51 -0.87 -15.66 -12.18
N ALA A 52 -2.02 -15.02 -11.88
CA ALA A 52 -2.12 -13.82 -11.06
C ALA A 52 -3.37 -13.85 -10.17
N VAL A 53 -3.24 -13.36 -8.94
CA VAL A 53 -4.33 -13.30 -7.97
C VAL A 53 -4.33 -11.95 -7.25
N CYS A 54 -5.48 -11.32 -7.14
CA CYS A 54 -5.64 -10.12 -6.33
C CYS A 54 -6.06 -10.50 -4.91
N ASN A 55 -5.21 -10.21 -3.93
CA ASN A 55 -5.51 -10.48 -2.52
C ASN A 55 -6.55 -9.52 -1.91
N ILE A 56 -6.95 -8.46 -2.62
CA ILE A 56 -8.01 -7.54 -2.20
C ILE A 56 -9.38 -8.07 -2.65
N CYS A 57 -9.57 -8.33 -3.94
CA CYS A 57 -10.87 -8.69 -4.50
C CYS A 57 -11.00 -10.16 -4.91
N HIS A 58 -9.99 -10.97 -4.65
CA HIS A 58 -9.90 -12.39 -4.99
C HIS A 58 -10.08 -12.71 -6.48
N TRP A 59 -9.88 -11.70 -7.35
CA TRP A 59 -9.79 -11.94 -8.79
C TRP A 59 -8.60 -12.85 -9.07
N SER A 60 -8.76 -13.78 -10.00
CA SER A 60 -7.69 -14.63 -10.52
C SER A 60 -7.69 -14.64 -12.04
N GLY A 61 -6.52 -14.72 -12.66
CA GLY A 61 -6.35 -14.74 -14.11
C GLY A 61 -4.91 -15.02 -14.50
N ASP A 62 -4.59 -14.79 -15.76
CA ASP A 62 -3.25 -15.07 -16.27
C ASP A 62 -2.24 -14.02 -15.81
N GLU A 63 -2.62 -12.73 -15.85
CA GLU A 63 -1.76 -11.59 -15.51
C GLU A 63 -2.57 -10.35 -15.07
N PHE A 64 -1.94 -9.46 -14.30
CA PHE A 64 -2.43 -8.11 -14.05
C PHE A 64 -2.29 -7.25 -15.29
N ILE A 65 -2.97 -6.09 -15.34
CA ILE A 65 -2.85 -5.12 -16.43
C ILE A 65 -1.69 -4.17 -16.11
N GLY A 66 -0.82 -3.89 -17.08
CA GLY A 66 0.29 -2.96 -16.96
C GLY A 66 1.63 -3.62 -16.70
N GLU A 67 2.61 -2.83 -16.32
CA GLU A 67 3.99 -3.29 -16.14
C GLU A 67 4.21 -3.88 -14.76
N TYR A 68 4.61 -5.14 -14.71
CA TYR A 68 4.87 -5.87 -13.47
C TYR A 68 6.08 -5.34 -12.68
N HIS A 69 6.94 -4.55 -13.32
CA HIS A 69 8.14 -3.96 -12.67
C HIS A 69 7.85 -2.68 -11.92
N THR A 70 6.62 -2.19 -11.97
CA THR A 70 6.21 -0.94 -11.37
C THR A 70 5.03 -1.16 -10.44
N GLU A 71 4.69 -0.15 -9.66
CA GLU A 71 3.44 -0.16 -8.89
C GLU A 71 2.18 -0.28 -9.76
N LEU A 72 2.31 -0.13 -11.09
CA LEU A 72 1.21 -0.03 -12.05
C LEU A 72 0.58 -1.38 -12.42
N ALA A 73 1.09 -2.52 -11.94
CA ALA A 73 0.42 -3.81 -12.10
C ALA A 73 -0.98 -3.77 -11.48
N THR A 74 -1.99 -3.48 -12.31
CA THR A 74 -3.35 -3.13 -11.90
C THR A 74 -4.29 -4.32 -11.99
N CYS A 75 -5.07 -4.57 -10.93
CA CYS A 75 -6.11 -5.59 -10.94
C CYS A 75 -7.25 -5.18 -11.91
N PRO A 76 -7.60 -6.02 -12.89
CA PRO A 76 -8.65 -5.69 -13.86
C PRO A 76 -10.06 -5.64 -13.27
N LEU A 77 -10.27 -6.20 -12.06
CA LEU A 77 -11.56 -6.20 -11.39
C LEU A 77 -11.75 -5.01 -10.45
N CYS A 78 -10.82 -4.80 -9.50
CA CYS A 78 -10.99 -3.77 -8.47
C CYS A 78 -10.13 -2.52 -8.69
N GLY A 79 -9.21 -2.52 -9.66
CA GLY A 79 -8.35 -1.38 -9.96
C GLY A 79 -7.20 -1.17 -8.97
N SER A 80 -7.00 -2.11 -8.00
CA SER A 80 -5.86 -2.01 -7.08
C SER A 80 -4.54 -2.12 -7.83
N VAL A 81 -3.58 -1.29 -7.46
CA VAL A 81 -2.19 -1.40 -7.92
C VAL A 81 -1.36 -2.25 -6.94
N ALA A 82 -0.12 -2.53 -7.29
CA ALA A 82 0.72 -3.44 -6.49
C ALA A 82 0.90 -2.97 -5.05
N ARG A 83 1.11 -1.68 -4.81
CA ARG A 83 1.29 -1.13 -3.45
C ARG A 83 0.05 -1.30 -2.57
N ASP A 84 -1.17 -1.11 -3.13
CA ASP A 84 -2.42 -1.30 -2.37
C ASP A 84 -2.53 -2.76 -1.90
N ARG A 85 -2.20 -3.70 -2.80
CA ARG A 85 -2.22 -5.13 -2.50
C ARG A 85 -1.15 -5.52 -1.50
N PHE A 86 0.05 -4.95 -1.60
CA PHE A 86 1.15 -5.23 -0.68
C PHE A 86 0.88 -4.67 0.71
N LEU A 87 0.33 -3.45 0.83
CA LEU A 87 -0.05 -2.87 2.12
C LEU A 87 -1.03 -3.78 2.88
N LEU A 88 -2.11 -4.21 2.20
CA LEU A 88 -3.09 -5.12 2.81
C LEU A 88 -2.45 -6.48 3.15
N PHE A 89 -1.57 -7.00 2.30
CA PHE A 89 -0.83 -8.24 2.55
C PHE A 89 0.05 -8.11 3.80
N CYS A 90 0.82 -7.05 3.93
CA CYS A 90 1.65 -6.77 5.12
C CYS A 90 0.79 -6.73 6.39
N PHE A 91 -0.29 -5.95 6.38
CA PHE A 91 -1.20 -5.87 7.52
C PHE A 91 -1.72 -7.24 7.93
N LEU A 92 -2.29 -7.99 6.98
CA LEU A 92 -2.95 -9.26 7.29
C LEU A 92 -1.96 -10.38 7.67
N SER A 93 -0.80 -10.43 7.03
CA SER A 93 0.23 -11.44 7.31
C SER A 93 0.93 -11.21 8.66
N ARG A 94 1.14 -9.95 9.03
CA ARG A 94 1.88 -9.58 10.25
C ARG A 94 1.01 -9.47 11.49
N ARG A 95 -0.20 -8.94 11.36
CA ARG A 95 -1.12 -8.74 12.50
C ARG A 95 -2.17 -9.83 12.57
N GLY A 96 -2.51 -10.41 11.44
CA GLY A 96 -3.63 -11.34 11.31
C GLY A 96 -4.99 -10.65 11.41
N TYR A 97 -6.02 -11.46 11.16
CA TYR A 97 -7.40 -11.01 11.20
C TYR A 97 -7.99 -11.10 12.60
N ALA A 98 -8.63 -10.02 13.03
CA ALA A 98 -9.54 -10.01 14.17
C ALA A 98 -10.67 -9.00 13.91
N LYS A 99 -11.91 -9.45 13.93
CA LYS A 99 -13.10 -8.66 13.55
C LYS A 99 -13.28 -7.38 14.36
N ASN A 100 -12.77 -7.32 15.57
CA ASN A 100 -12.93 -6.17 16.46
C ASN A 100 -11.84 -5.12 16.31
N LEU A 101 -10.85 -5.31 15.44
CA LEU A 101 -9.79 -4.32 15.23
C LEU A 101 -10.36 -3.01 14.73
N ARG A 102 -9.99 -1.92 15.40
CA ARG A 102 -10.28 -0.54 15.01
C ARG A 102 -9.21 -0.12 14.01
N VAL A 103 -9.60 -0.10 12.75
CA VAL A 103 -8.71 0.22 11.63
C VAL A 103 -9.03 1.60 11.12
N LEU A 104 -8.06 2.50 11.14
CA LEU A 104 -8.09 3.80 10.48
C LEU A 104 -7.22 3.72 9.23
N GLU A 105 -7.72 4.21 8.10
CA GLU A 105 -6.94 4.35 6.87
C GLU A 105 -6.99 5.80 6.39
N THR A 106 -5.83 6.36 6.08
CA THR A 106 -5.70 7.73 5.57
C THR A 106 -5.70 7.74 4.05
N SER A 107 -6.44 8.65 3.44
CA SER A 107 -6.51 8.88 1.98
C SER A 107 -6.66 7.59 1.17
N PRO A 108 -7.68 6.73 1.46
CA PRO A 108 -7.83 5.45 0.77
C PRO A 108 -8.18 5.67 -0.69
N ARG A 109 -7.27 5.35 -1.61
CA ARG A 109 -7.45 5.44 -3.07
C ARG A 109 -8.49 4.48 -3.61
N MET A 110 -8.73 3.38 -2.87
CA MET A 110 -9.63 2.32 -3.29
C MET A 110 -11.09 2.74 -3.10
N GLY A 111 -11.91 2.46 -4.12
CA GLY A 111 -13.32 2.86 -4.16
C GLY A 111 -14.23 2.21 -3.12
N ALA A 112 -15.52 2.49 -3.22
CA ALA A 112 -16.56 2.07 -2.25
C ALA A 112 -16.60 0.55 -1.99
N GLY A 113 -16.27 -0.28 -2.99
CA GLY A 113 -16.20 -1.74 -2.85
C GLY A 113 -15.17 -2.19 -1.82
N TYR A 114 -13.96 -1.63 -1.89
CA TYR A 114 -12.89 -1.89 -0.91
C TYR A 114 -13.29 -1.42 0.49
N ARG A 115 -13.78 -0.19 0.63
CA ARG A 115 -14.23 0.32 1.94
C ARG A 115 -15.34 -0.52 2.55
N SER A 116 -16.28 -1.01 1.73
CA SER A 116 -17.33 -1.92 2.17
C SER A 116 -16.76 -3.26 2.68
N MET A 117 -15.76 -3.81 1.97
CA MET A 117 -15.04 -4.99 2.41
C MET A 117 -14.36 -4.75 3.76
N MET A 118 -13.61 -3.66 3.90
CA MET A 118 -12.92 -3.32 5.13
C MET A 118 -13.90 -3.19 6.32
N ARG A 119 -15.05 -2.54 6.14
CA ARG A 119 -16.11 -2.43 7.16
C ARG A 119 -16.75 -3.79 7.52
N ARG A 120 -16.79 -4.72 6.58
CA ARG A 120 -17.28 -6.07 6.86
C ARG A 120 -16.36 -6.84 7.80
N TYR A 121 -15.05 -6.65 7.62
CA TYR A 121 -14.04 -7.41 8.37
C TYR A 121 -13.54 -6.71 9.63
N PHE A 122 -13.59 -5.37 9.68
CA PHE A 122 -13.02 -4.57 10.75
C PHE A 122 -13.99 -3.47 11.20
N LYS A 123 -13.71 -2.86 12.36
CA LYS A 123 -14.25 -1.56 12.71
C LYS A 123 -13.46 -0.49 11.94
N TYR A 124 -13.75 -0.38 10.65
CA TYR A 124 -12.99 0.42 9.71
C TYR A 124 -13.54 1.83 9.57
N THR A 125 -12.63 2.81 9.58
CA THR A 125 -12.88 4.22 9.31
C THR A 125 -11.90 4.69 8.23
N ALA A 126 -12.44 5.29 7.17
CA ALA A 126 -11.66 5.98 6.15
C ALA A 126 -11.53 7.45 6.55
N SER A 127 -10.34 8.03 6.42
CA SER A 127 -10.11 9.45 6.66
C SER A 127 -9.37 10.11 5.51
N ASP A 128 -9.54 11.41 5.39
CA ASP A 128 -8.75 12.23 4.49
C ASP A 128 -8.48 13.60 5.13
N TYR A 129 -7.43 14.29 4.65
CA TYR A 129 -7.19 15.68 5.00
C TYR A 129 -8.23 16.60 4.34
N ASP A 130 -8.61 16.29 3.10
CA ASP A 130 -9.66 16.96 2.34
C ASP A 130 -10.72 15.97 1.87
N LEU A 131 -11.87 15.96 2.51
CA LEU A 131 -12.98 15.05 2.16
C LEU A 131 -13.54 15.29 0.76
N SER A 132 -13.19 16.39 0.10
CA SER A 132 -13.56 16.63 -1.30
C SER A 132 -12.65 15.89 -2.30
N ALA A 133 -11.43 15.54 -1.90
CA ALA A 133 -10.47 14.82 -2.73
C ALA A 133 -10.78 13.31 -2.79
N HIS A 134 -11.04 12.70 -1.64
CA HIS A 134 -11.42 11.30 -1.51
C HIS A 134 -12.62 11.16 -0.57
N GLU A 135 -13.50 10.22 -0.85
CA GLU A 135 -14.66 9.93 0.00
C GLU A 135 -14.22 9.29 1.34
N GLY A 136 -13.85 10.11 2.32
CA GLY A 136 -13.58 9.69 3.69
C GLY A 136 -14.83 9.73 4.58
N ASP A 137 -14.79 9.03 5.70
CA ASP A 137 -15.81 9.09 6.75
C ASP A 137 -15.59 10.30 7.67
N ILE A 138 -14.32 10.66 7.90
CA ILE A 138 -13.89 11.74 8.78
C ILE A 138 -12.72 12.51 8.19
N GLN A 139 -12.66 13.81 8.49
CA GLN A 139 -11.51 14.63 8.16
C GLN A 139 -10.46 14.53 9.27
N ILE A 140 -9.19 14.31 8.88
CA ILE A 140 -8.06 14.22 9.82
C ILE A 140 -6.85 14.97 9.28
N ASP A 141 -6.32 15.87 10.11
CA ASP A 141 -4.92 16.32 10.01
C ASP A 141 -4.06 15.43 10.90
N LEU A 142 -3.08 14.74 10.32
CA LEU A 142 -2.16 13.87 11.06
C LEU A 142 -1.36 14.62 12.13
N GLN A 143 -1.20 15.95 12.00
CA GLN A 143 -0.50 16.79 12.98
C GLN A 143 -1.38 17.19 14.17
N ALA A 144 -2.69 16.95 14.09
CA ALA A 144 -3.65 17.32 15.13
C ALA A 144 -4.89 16.41 15.06
N MET A 145 -4.69 15.12 15.31
CA MET A 145 -5.76 14.13 15.20
C MET A 145 -6.80 14.31 16.30
N ALA A 146 -8.01 14.70 15.91
CA ALA A 146 -9.15 14.86 16.83
C ALA A 146 -9.73 13.51 17.27
N LEU A 147 -8.86 12.60 17.70
CA LEU A 147 -9.18 11.25 18.16
C LEU A 147 -8.68 11.04 19.59
N PRO A 148 -9.39 10.24 20.42
CA PRO A 148 -8.93 9.91 21.75
C PRO A 148 -7.61 9.14 21.75
N ASP A 149 -6.87 9.23 22.84
CA ASP A 149 -5.68 8.40 23.08
C ASP A 149 -6.06 6.91 23.01
N SER A 150 -5.17 6.10 22.44
CA SER A 150 -5.34 4.64 22.38
C SER A 150 -6.66 4.18 21.75
N SER A 151 -7.20 4.95 20.81
CA SER A 151 -8.48 4.70 20.16
C SER A 151 -8.39 3.85 18.90
N ILE A 152 -7.20 3.59 18.36
CA ILE A 152 -6.94 2.86 17.11
C ILE A 152 -6.04 1.65 17.37
N ASP A 153 -6.35 0.52 16.76
CA ASP A 153 -5.50 -0.69 16.82
C ASP A 153 -4.58 -0.78 15.60
N ILE A 154 -5.06 -0.34 14.44
CA ILE A 154 -4.32 -0.36 13.17
C ILE A 154 -4.49 0.97 12.46
N LEU A 155 -3.37 1.57 12.03
CA LEU A 155 -3.34 2.68 11.08
C LEU A 155 -2.73 2.19 9.77
N LEU A 156 -3.45 2.39 8.65
CA LEU A 156 -2.94 2.24 7.31
C LEU A 156 -2.73 3.62 6.72
N THR A 157 -1.49 3.96 6.35
CA THR A 157 -1.17 5.29 5.83
C THR A 157 -0.25 5.19 4.59
N PRO A 158 -0.86 4.91 3.41
CA PRO A 158 -0.12 4.82 2.17
C PRO A 158 0.06 6.21 1.52
N HIS A 159 1.29 6.62 1.28
CA HIS A 159 1.63 7.83 0.52
C HIS A 159 0.89 9.09 1.01
N VAL A 160 1.05 9.39 2.30
CA VAL A 160 0.47 10.58 2.95
C VAL A 160 1.54 11.36 3.70
N LEU A 161 2.52 10.69 4.33
CA LEU A 161 3.45 11.34 5.24
C LEU A 161 4.36 12.35 4.53
N GLU A 162 4.68 12.12 3.25
CA GLU A 162 5.46 13.04 2.40
C GLU A 162 4.78 14.41 2.19
N HIS A 163 3.46 14.46 2.42
CA HIS A 163 2.63 15.67 2.31
C HIS A 163 2.42 16.38 3.64
N VAL A 164 3.04 15.91 4.72
CA VAL A 164 2.89 16.46 6.06
C VAL A 164 4.11 17.32 6.41
N PRO A 165 3.94 18.64 6.60
CA PRO A 165 5.07 19.55 6.82
C PRO A 165 5.80 19.32 8.14
N ASP A 166 5.12 18.90 9.21
CA ASP A 166 5.72 18.56 10.51
C ASP A 166 5.50 17.08 10.81
N THR A 167 6.39 16.25 10.25
CA THR A 167 6.34 14.79 10.42
C THR A 167 6.54 14.35 11.86
N ALA A 168 7.36 15.07 12.64
CA ALA A 168 7.57 14.74 14.04
C ALA A 168 6.28 14.91 14.86
N LYS A 169 5.55 15.98 14.61
CA LYS A 169 4.25 16.23 15.24
C LYS A 169 3.22 15.17 14.83
N ALA A 170 3.17 14.83 13.54
CA ALA A 170 2.29 13.78 13.04
C ALA A 170 2.60 12.41 13.68
N LEU A 171 3.87 12.02 13.76
CA LEU A 171 4.28 10.75 14.37
C LEU A 171 3.94 10.69 15.87
N ASN A 172 4.06 11.80 16.59
CA ASN A 172 3.65 11.89 18.00
C ASN A 172 2.14 11.72 18.16
N GLU A 173 1.32 12.35 17.31
CA GLU A 173 -0.13 12.20 17.32
C GLU A 173 -0.55 10.77 16.94
N ILE A 174 0.06 10.18 15.92
CA ILE A 174 -0.16 8.77 15.55
C ILE A 174 0.19 7.86 16.74
N TYR A 175 1.33 8.09 17.38
CA TYR A 175 1.72 7.33 18.57
C TYR A 175 0.70 7.47 19.70
N ARG A 176 0.18 8.67 19.95
CA ARG A 176 -0.84 8.94 20.96
C ARG A 176 -2.12 8.15 20.73
N VAL A 177 -2.64 8.19 19.49
CA VAL A 177 -3.94 7.58 19.16
C VAL A 177 -3.88 6.06 19.01
N LEU A 178 -2.72 5.48 18.71
CA LEU A 178 -2.54 4.02 18.67
C LEU A 178 -2.62 3.43 20.08
N ALA A 179 -3.36 2.34 20.21
CA ALA A 179 -3.41 1.54 21.44
C ALA A 179 -2.05 0.89 21.73
N PRO A 180 -1.73 0.54 22.99
CA PRO A 180 -0.60 -0.35 23.30
C PRO A 180 -0.67 -1.64 22.45
N GLY A 181 0.43 -2.06 21.84
CA GLY A 181 0.48 -3.14 20.85
C GLY A 181 -0.17 -2.82 19.49
N GLY A 182 -0.73 -1.63 19.32
CA GLY A 182 -1.27 -1.14 18.05
C GLY A 182 -0.18 -0.94 17.01
N ARG A 183 -0.54 -0.96 15.72
CA ARG A 183 0.41 -0.93 14.61
C ARG A 183 0.04 0.09 13.56
N MET A 184 1.04 0.78 13.05
CA MET A 184 0.95 1.52 11.80
C MET A 184 1.65 0.74 10.69
N TYR A 185 1.02 0.69 9.53
CA TYR A 185 1.62 0.25 8.27
C TYR A 185 1.71 1.46 7.35
N LEU A 186 2.93 1.95 7.20
CA LEU A 186 3.24 3.18 6.48
C LEU A 186 3.92 2.86 5.15
N GLN A 187 3.48 3.50 4.08
CA GLN A 187 4.18 3.55 2.80
C GLN A 187 4.44 4.99 2.41
N VAL A 188 5.60 5.26 1.85
CA VAL A 188 5.98 6.52 1.21
C VAL A 188 6.67 6.21 -0.11
N PRO A 189 6.69 7.11 -1.10
CA PRO A 189 7.53 6.96 -2.28
C PRO A 189 8.99 6.88 -1.85
N LEU A 190 9.62 5.70 -2.05
CA LEU A 190 11.02 5.49 -1.70
C LEU A 190 11.86 5.58 -2.97
N CYS A 191 12.13 6.80 -3.41
CA CYS A 191 12.87 7.07 -4.65
C CYS A 191 14.38 7.20 -4.43
N TYR A 192 14.79 7.56 -3.22
CA TYR A 192 16.17 7.85 -2.83
C TYR A 192 16.60 7.00 -1.65
N GLY A 193 17.91 6.75 -1.53
CA GLY A 193 18.47 6.06 -0.36
C GLY A 193 18.47 6.95 0.88
N ASN A 194 18.68 8.25 0.70
CA ASN A 194 18.68 9.27 1.76
C ASN A 194 17.49 10.23 1.59
N THR A 195 17.03 10.78 2.71
CA THR A 195 15.91 11.73 2.70
C THR A 195 16.33 13.08 2.08
N HIS A 196 15.59 13.53 1.10
CA HIS A 196 15.73 14.83 0.48
C HIS A 196 14.58 15.76 0.84
N VAL A 197 14.90 16.97 1.29
CA VAL A 197 13.92 18.03 1.47
C VAL A 197 13.96 18.90 0.20
N PRO A 198 12.86 19.02 -0.55
CA PRO A 198 12.81 19.85 -1.74
C PRO A 198 13.23 21.30 -1.45
N THR A 199 14.18 21.82 -2.21
CA THR A 199 14.63 23.23 -2.09
C THR A 199 13.71 24.20 -2.83
N THR A 200 12.91 23.69 -3.75
CA THR A 200 11.84 24.39 -4.46
C THR A 200 10.54 23.64 -4.23
N PRO A 201 9.39 24.32 -4.22
CA PRO A 201 8.11 23.63 -4.05
C PRO A 201 7.92 22.53 -5.10
N GLU A 202 7.72 21.30 -4.63
CA GLU A 202 7.37 20.14 -5.45
C GLU A 202 5.92 19.79 -5.22
N PHE A 203 5.26 19.32 -6.28
CA PHE A 203 3.85 18.96 -6.25
C PHE A 203 3.63 17.68 -7.06
N HIS A 204 2.75 16.83 -6.59
CA HIS A 204 2.22 15.76 -7.43
C HIS A 204 1.32 16.31 -8.56
N ALA A 205 0.94 15.45 -9.50
CA ALA A 205 0.13 15.85 -10.67
C ALA A 205 -1.25 16.44 -10.30
N ASP A 206 -1.74 16.17 -9.11
CA ASP A 206 -2.98 16.68 -8.53
C ASP A 206 -2.80 17.95 -7.69
N ASN A 207 -1.62 18.59 -7.76
CA ASN A 207 -1.20 19.75 -6.97
C ASN A 207 -1.05 19.49 -5.46
N THR A 208 -0.94 18.25 -5.02
CA THR A 208 -0.62 17.96 -3.62
C THR A 208 0.86 18.28 -3.34
N PRO A 209 1.18 19.14 -2.33
CA PRO A 209 2.56 19.52 -2.05
C PRO A 209 3.37 18.36 -1.49
N VAL A 210 4.64 18.26 -1.88
CA VAL A 210 5.62 17.30 -1.35
C VAL A 210 6.63 18.04 -0.49
N PHE A 211 6.66 17.72 0.80
CA PHE A 211 7.60 18.32 1.76
C PHE A 211 8.86 17.48 1.94
N PHE A 212 8.76 16.16 1.73
CA PHE A 212 9.86 15.23 1.94
C PHE A 212 9.87 14.14 0.87
N ASN A 213 11.03 13.91 0.29
CA ASN A 213 11.34 12.68 -0.44
C ASN A 213 12.10 11.78 0.55
N PHE A 214 11.38 10.88 1.22
CA PHE A 214 11.96 10.05 2.27
C PHE A 214 12.97 9.03 1.76
N GLY A 215 14.03 8.83 2.53
CA GLY A 215 14.98 7.73 2.41
C GLY A 215 14.87 6.76 3.60
N TRP A 216 15.88 5.91 3.76
CA TRP A 216 15.90 4.89 4.83
C TRP A 216 15.95 5.47 6.25
N GLU A 217 16.37 6.74 6.42
CA GLU A 217 16.38 7.45 7.70
C GLU A 217 14.98 7.63 8.29
N LEU A 218 13.92 7.48 7.51
CA LEU A 218 12.56 7.41 8.02
C LEU A 218 12.43 6.37 9.13
N THR A 219 13.16 5.24 9.01
CA THR A 219 13.19 4.20 10.05
C THR A 219 13.66 4.73 11.39
N ASP A 220 14.67 5.62 11.40
CA ASP A 220 15.19 6.22 12.64
C ASP A 220 14.21 7.25 13.21
N GLN A 221 13.55 8.05 12.37
CA GLN A 221 12.52 8.99 12.80
C GLN A 221 11.34 8.26 13.48
N LEU A 222 10.91 7.13 12.91
CA LEU A 222 9.86 6.29 13.49
C LEU A 222 10.28 5.70 14.85
N ARG A 223 11.53 5.25 14.97
CA ARG A 223 12.08 4.76 16.24
C ARG A 223 12.22 5.86 17.28
N GLN A 224 12.63 7.07 16.87
CA GLN A 224 12.70 8.25 17.76
C GLN A 224 11.33 8.65 18.27
N ALA A 225 10.27 8.46 17.48
CA ALA A 225 8.88 8.66 17.92
C ALA A 225 8.36 7.56 18.87
N GLY A 226 9.19 6.56 19.21
CA GLY A 226 8.88 5.50 20.17
C GLY A 226 8.40 4.17 19.59
N PHE A 227 8.32 4.03 18.27
CA PHE A 227 7.88 2.78 17.64
C PHE A 227 8.99 1.72 17.58
N ALA A 228 8.62 0.47 17.83
CA ALA A 228 9.42 -0.66 17.37
C ALA A 228 9.16 -0.84 15.87
N THR A 229 10.18 -0.57 15.04
CA THR A 229 10.03 -0.44 13.59
C THR A 229 10.87 -1.44 12.81
N THR A 230 10.25 -2.09 11.83
CA THR A 230 10.90 -2.88 10.78
C THR A 230 10.32 -2.51 9.42
N VAL A 231 11.09 -2.74 8.35
CA VAL A 231 10.65 -2.46 6.97
C VAL A 231 10.29 -3.78 6.29
N LEU A 232 9.05 -3.93 5.90
CA LEU A 232 8.54 -5.10 5.21
C LEU A 232 8.78 -4.95 3.71
N VAL A 233 9.40 -5.94 3.11
CA VAL A 233 9.76 -5.97 1.69
C VAL A 233 9.45 -7.33 1.07
N THR A 234 9.45 -7.42 -0.26
CA THR A 234 9.42 -8.71 -0.95
C THR A 234 10.78 -9.40 -0.85
N GLN A 235 10.82 -10.73 -1.03
CA GLN A 235 12.09 -11.46 -1.04
C GLN A 235 13.01 -10.96 -2.16
N ASP A 236 12.47 -10.68 -3.35
CA ASP A 236 13.26 -10.17 -4.47
C ASP A 236 13.89 -8.82 -4.16
N TYR A 237 13.16 -7.93 -3.51
CA TYR A 237 13.68 -6.63 -3.10
C TYR A 237 14.71 -6.77 -1.97
N PHE A 238 14.46 -7.66 -1.00
CA PHE A 238 15.45 -7.97 0.05
C PHE A 238 16.76 -8.50 -0.54
N ASP A 239 16.69 -9.44 -1.49
CA ASP A 239 17.87 -10.01 -2.15
C ASP A 239 18.69 -8.91 -2.85
N MET A 240 18.02 -7.95 -3.48
CA MET A 240 18.66 -6.82 -4.14
C MET A 240 19.31 -5.85 -3.12
N LEU A 241 18.57 -5.44 -2.09
CA LEU A 241 19.05 -4.51 -1.07
C LEU A 241 20.17 -5.09 -0.19
N SER A 242 20.22 -6.41 -0.05
CA SER A 242 21.28 -7.12 0.66
C SER A 242 22.50 -7.45 -0.22
N GLY A 243 22.46 -7.12 -1.50
CA GLY A 243 23.52 -7.42 -2.45
C GLY A 243 23.57 -8.88 -2.92
N ALA A 244 22.53 -9.69 -2.63
CA ALA A 244 22.45 -11.07 -3.11
C ALA A 244 22.11 -11.15 -4.61
N THR A 245 21.48 -10.12 -5.16
CA THR A 245 21.22 -9.94 -6.61
C THR A 245 21.63 -8.54 -7.05
N VAL A 246 21.94 -8.41 -8.34
CA VAL A 246 22.34 -7.12 -8.92
C VAL A 246 21.09 -6.28 -9.17
N ALA A 247 21.11 -5.01 -8.74
CA ALA A 247 20.05 -4.06 -9.07
C ALA A 247 20.03 -3.82 -10.60
N PRO A 248 18.83 -3.74 -11.22
CA PRO A 248 18.75 -3.33 -12.61
C PRO A 248 19.29 -1.91 -12.77
N ALA A 249 19.82 -1.59 -13.95
CA ALA A 249 20.22 -0.23 -14.26
C ALA A 249 19.01 0.70 -14.16
N SER A 250 19.22 1.91 -13.62
CA SER A 250 18.19 2.95 -13.60
C SER A 250 17.75 3.27 -15.04
N ASN A 251 16.47 3.27 -15.28
CA ASN A 251 15.86 3.55 -16.58
C ASN A 251 15.29 4.97 -16.69
N GLY A 252 15.64 5.85 -15.74
CA GLY A 252 15.19 7.24 -15.75
C GLY A 252 13.76 7.44 -15.25
N ASP A 253 13.21 6.48 -14.53
CA ASP A 253 11.86 6.49 -13.95
C ASP A 253 11.75 7.28 -12.62
N GLY A 254 12.81 7.98 -12.23
CA GLY A 254 12.87 8.76 -10.99
C GLY A 254 13.37 7.96 -9.78
N PHE A 255 13.75 6.68 -9.97
CA PHE A 255 14.31 5.84 -8.89
C PHE A 255 15.84 5.81 -8.96
N HIS A 256 16.46 6.11 -7.84
CA HIS A 256 17.90 6.10 -7.64
C HIS A 256 18.33 4.77 -7.01
N LEU A 257 18.23 3.66 -7.76
CA LEU A 257 18.44 2.31 -7.26
C LEU A 257 19.82 2.07 -6.65
N GLU A 258 20.86 2.64 -7.24
CA GLU A 258 22.23 2.53 -6.72
C GLU A 258 22.32 3.17 -5.32
N GLU A 259 21.70 4.34 -5.14
CA GLU A 259 21.64 5.03 -3.87
C GLU A 259 20.78 4.25 -2.85
N LEU A 260 19.63 3.75 -3.28
CA LEU A 260 18.74 2.92 -2.46
C LEU A 260 19.46 1.68 -1.93
N VAL A 261 20.22 0.99 -2.78
CA VAL A 261 21.00 -0.20 -2.39
C VAL A 261 22.17 0.19 -1.47
N ALA A 262 22.91 1.27 -1.80
CA ALA A 262 24.05 1.71 -1.03
C ALA A 262 23.68 2.17 0.39
N ALA A 263 22.52 2.81 0.56
CA ALA A 263 22.03 3.30 1.84
C ALA A 263 21.17 2.28 2.60
N ALA A 264 20.82 1.16 1.98
CA ALA A 264 19.98 0.13 2.62
C ALA A 264 20.66 -0.45 3.86
N ARG A 265 19.82 -0.75 4.84
CA ARG A 265 20.23 -1.39 6.10
C ARG A 265 19.54 -2.75 6.22
N PRO A 266 20.13 -3.85 5.72
CA PRO A 266 19.50 -5.17 5.67
C PRO A 266 18.93 -5.66 7.01
N ASN A 267 19.53 -5.28 8.14
CA ASN A 267 19.04 -5.64 9.48
C ASN A 267 17.71 -4.98 9.85
N ASP A 268 17.32 -3.92 9.16
CA ASP A 268 16.03 -3.24 9.35
C ASP A 268 14.93 -3.87 8.48
N LEU A 269 15.32 -4.71 7.52
CA LEU A 269 14.42 -5.29 6.52
C LEU A 269 13.90 -6.66 6.95
N THR A 270 12.63 -6.92 6.65
CA THR A 270 11.99 -8.22 6.86
C THR A 270 11.29 -8.65 5.58
N PRO A 271 11.78 -9.68 4.86
CA PRO A 271 11.06 -10.22 3.73
C PRO A 271 9.77 -10.92 4.21
N VAL A 272 8.65 -10.56 3.61
CA VAL A 272 7.32 -11.10 3.99
C VAL A 272 6.69 -11.98 2.93
N THR A 273 7.31 -12.08 1.75
CA THR A 273 6.88 -12.95 0.66
C THR A 273 8.05 -13.78 0.15
N ASP A 274 7.78 -14.96 -0.39
CA ASP A 274 8.72 -15.62 -1.29
C ASP A 274 8.55 -15.10 -2.74
N LYS A 275 9.43 -15.55 -3.64
CA LYS A 275 9.43 -15.13 -5.05
C LYS A 275 8.14 -15.56 -5.78
N TYR A 276 7.57 -16.70 -5.41
CA TYR A 276 6.35 -17.20 -6.02
C TYR A 276 5.14 -16.34 -5.62
N ILE A 277 4.98 -16.07 -4.33
CA ILE A 277 3.93 -15.21 -3.79
C ILE A 277 4.03 -13.79 -4.37
N SER A 278 5.25 -13.24 -4.43
CA SER A 278 5.49 -11.91 -5.03
C SER A 278 5.01 -11.86 -6.49
N ARG A 279 5.30 -12.90 -7.28
CA ARG A 279 4.86 -12.98 -8.66
C ARG A 279 3.34 -13.09 -8.78
N VAL A 280 2.73 -14.00 -8.04
CA VAL A 280 1.29 -14.28 -8.14
C VAL A 280 0.45 -13.08 -7.71
N PHE A 281 0.88 -12.34 -6.70
CA PHE A 281 0.17 -11.12 -6.25
C PHE A 281 0.61 -9.85 -6.99
N GLY A 282 1.57 -9.96 -7.92
CA GLY A 282 2.06 -8.83 -8.71
C GLY A 282 2.85 -7.83 -7.85
N PHE A 283 3.71 -8.33 -6.94
CA PHE A 283 4.59 -7.54 -6.09
C PHE A 283 6.02 -7.40 -6.64
N LEU A 284 6.27 -7.83 -7.87
CA LEU A 284 7.62 -7.85 -8.47
C LEU A 284 8.11 -6.46 -8.86
N PRO A 285 9.46 -6.34 -8.94
CA PRO A 285 10.25 -5.71 -7.90
C PRO A 285 9.80 -4.28 -7.77
N ALA A 286 9.26 -3.94 -6.66
CA ALA A 286 8.69 -2.65 -6.49
C ALA A 286 9.44 -1.89 -5.44
N TYR A 287 10.15 -0.92 -5.89
CA TYR A 287 10.85 0.05 -5.10
C TYR A 287 9.89 0.99 -4.36
N HIS A 288 8.66 1.10 -4.85
CA HIS A 288 7.66 2.09 -4.44
C HIS A 288 6.87 1.75 -3.19
N TYR A 289 6.98 0.52 -2.65
CA TYR A 289 6.08 0.10 -1.57
C TYR A 289 6.73 -0.70 -0.46
N ALA A 290 8.00 -0.45 -0.19
CA ALA A 290 8.51 -0.83 1.12
C ALA A 290 7.54 -0.34 2.18
N THR A 291 7.12 -1.24 3.08
CA THR A 291 6.10 -0.93 4.08
C THR A 291 6.73 -0.95 5.46
N TRP A 292 6.75 0.18 6.15
CA TRP A 292 7.18 0.24 7.56
C TRP A 292 6.08 -0.31 8.45
N GLU A 293 6.38 -1.38 9.18
CA GLU A 293 5.57 -1.84 10.31
C GLU A 293 6.08 -1.16 11.57
N CYS A 294 5.26 -0.32 12.17
CA CYS A 294 5.58 0.45 13.35
C CYS A 294 4.67 0.00 14.49
N ILE A 295 5.22 -0.63 15.52
CA ILE A 295 4.48 -1.17 16.65
C ILE A 295 4.64 -0.23 17.84
N LYS A 296 3.54 0.26 18.42
CA LYS A 296 3.57 0.92 19.72
C LYS A 296 3.80 -0.15 20.80
N PRO A 297 4.87 -0.08 21.59
CA PRO A 297 5.09 -1.01 22.70
C PRO A 297 3.91 -1.04 23.69
N ASN A 298 3.78 -2.17 24.44
CA ASN A 298 2.76 -2.32 25.49
C ASN A 298 3.08 -1.46 26.72
#